data_8fb87814ae3b65f01c5983f2e9b67468
#
_entry.id   8fb87814ae3b65f01c5983f2e9b67468
#
_cell.length_a   1.000
_cell.length_b   1.000
_cell.length_c   1.000
_cell.angle_alpha   90.00
_cell.angle_beta   90.00
_cell.angle_gamma   90.00
#
_symmetry.space_group_name_H-M   'P 1'
#
loop_
_entity.id
_entity.type
_entity.pdbx_description
1 polymer ?
#
loop_
_entity_poly.entity_id
_entity_poly.type
_entity_poly.pdbx_seq_one_letter_code
_entity_poly.pdbx_strand_id
1 'polypeptide(L)'
;MMFGGGLLLVAVVFTVILLLLGSKGCGTSKAEGDEVEAVPSAEATEAPTAEPTPTPEPVPSVDISDINSRSGILVRLSDGKVVAEKDADAKIYPASMTKIMTAVVGLENLSDQNETITIDRDTYDRLYTEGASLAGFGAGDEVKAIDILYGVMLPSGAECCVGLAQHL
;
A
#
# COMPACT_ATOMS: atom_id res chain seq x y z
N MET A 1 -12.66 -32.34 21.44
CA MET A 1 -12.74 -33.11 20.19
C MET A 1 -13.71 -32.42 19.25
N MET A 2 -13.26 -31.47 18.42
CA MET A 2 -14.00 -30.94 17.25
C MET A 2 -13.01 -30.09 16.40
N PHE A 3 -12.15 -30.79 15.64
CA PHE A 3 -11.28 -30.16 14.61
C PHE A 3 -11.43 -30.99 13.31
N GLY A 4 -12.56 -30.89 12.64
CA GLY A 4 -12.81 -31.67 11.42
C GLY A 4 -13.54 -30.93 10.30
N GLY A 5 -14.10 -29.75 10.55
CA GLY A 5 -14.96 -29.06 9.57
C GLY A 5 -14.25 -28.13 8.57
N GLY A 6 -13.13 -27.54 8.94
CA GLY A 6 -12.48 -26.50 8.12
C GLY A 6 -11.71 -27.04 6.92
N LEU A 7 -11.13 -28.22 7.04
CA LEU A 7 -10.30 -28.81 5.99
C LEU A 7 -11.11 -29.34 4.80
N LEU A 8 -12.35 -29.76 5.05
CA LEU A 8 -13.22 -30.28 3.99
C LEU A 8 -13.77 -29.17 3.09
N LEU A 9 -14.03 -28.01 3.66
CA LEU A 9 -14.59 -26.85 2.94
C LEU A 9 -13.56 -26.22 1.98
N VAL A 10 -12.30 -26.17 2.36
CA VAL A 10 -11.20 -25.68 1.52
C VAL A 10 -10.95 -26.61 0.33
N ALA A 11 -11.04 -27.96 0.53
CA ALA A 11 -10.86 -28.92 -0.55
C ALA A 11 -11.97 -28.83 -1.60
N VAL A 12 -13.22 -28.60 -1.21
CA VAL A 12 -14.36 -28.48 -2.14
C VAL A 12 -14.25 -27.19 -2.98
N VAL A 13 -13.83 -26.07 -2.40
CA VAL A 13 -13.66 -24.79 -3.13
C VAL A 13 -12.54 -24.93 -4.16
N PHE A 14 -11.43 -25.58 -3.85
CA PHE A 14 -10.33 -25.81 -4.80
C PHE A 14 -10.72 -26.70 -5.98
N THR A 15 -11.53 -27.73 -5.74
CA THR A 15 -12.00 -28.65 -6.79
C THR A 15 -12.97 -27.98 -7.76
N VAL A 16 -13.84 -27.10 -7.26
CA VAL A 16 -14.78 -26.33 -8.11
C VAL A 16 -14.06 -25.31 -8.98
N ILE A 17 -13.02 -24.66 -8.47
CA ILE A 17 -12.21 -23.71 -9.27
C ILE A 17 -11.43 -24.42 -10.39
N LEU A 18 -10.90 -25.62 -10.14
CA LEU A 18 -10.19 -26.40 -11.16
C LEU A 18 -11.11 -26.90 -12.31
N LEU A 19 -12.37 -27.22 -11.98
CA LEU A 19 -13.36 -27.67 -12.99
C LEU A 19 -13.90 -26.54 -13.88
N LEU A 20 -13.84 -25.28 -13.42
CA LEU A 20 -14.28 -24.11 -14.21
C LEU A 20 -13.21 -23.59 -15.17
N LEU A 21 -11.94 -23.96 -15.00
CA LEU A 21 -10.82 -23.54 -15.86
C LEU A 21 -10.47 -24.53 -16.98
N GLY A 22 -11.12 -25.70 -17.04
CA GLY A 22 -10.78 -26.83 -17.91
C GLY A 22 -11.56 -26.99 -19.22
N SER A 23 -12.36 -26.02 -19.67
CA SER A 23 -13.20 -26.18 -20.86
C SER A 23 -13.01 -25.06 -21.88
N LYS A 24 -11.92 -25.11 -22.67
CA LYS A 24 -11.90 -24.54 -24.01
C LYS A 24 -11.26 -25.54 -24.98
N GLY A 25 -12.14 -26.23 -25.70
CA GLY A 25 -11.81 -27.23 -26.69
C GLY A 25 -11.16 -26.65 -27.94
N CYS A 26 -10.21 -27.41 -28.40
CA CYS A 26 -9.55 -27.28 -29.71
C CYS A 26 -10.52 -27.75 -30.82
N GLY A 27 -10.84 -26.87 -31.78
CA GLY A 27 -11.58 -27.18 -32.98
C GLY A 27 -10.67 -27.08 -34.21
N THR A 28 -10.28 -28.24 -34.73
CA THR A 28 -9.64 -28.38 -36.05
C THR A 28 -10.70 -28.25 -37.16
N SER A 29 -10.49 -27.37 -38.15
CA SER A 29 -11.20 -27.42 -39.40
C SER A 29 -10.23 -27.32 -40.58
N LYS A 30 -10.54 -28.15 -41.52
CA LYS A 30 -9.88 -28.68 -42.69
C LYS A 30 -9.80 -27.63 -43.83
N ALA A 31 -8.73 -27.70 -44.61
CA ALA A 31 -8.48 -26.93 -45.78
C ALA A 31 -9.38 -27.37 -46.94
N GLU A 32 -9.84 -26.41 -47.71
CA GLU A 32 -10.22 -26.64 -49.12
C GLU A 32 -9.88 -25.36 -49.90
N GLY A 33 -9.16 -25.50 -51.01
CA GLY A 33 -8.71 -24.41 -51.85
C GLY A 33 -9.79 -23.92 -52.80
N ASP A 34 -9.65 -22.66 -53.22
CA ASP A 34 -9.80 -22.31 -54.65
C ASP A 34 -9.48 -20.82 -54.90
N GLU A 35 -8.86 -20.63 -56.02
CA GLU A 35 -8.96 -19.54 -57.02
C GLU A 35 -8.39 -18.14 -56.62
N VAL A 36 -7.32 -17.85 -57.39
CA VAL A 36 -6.62 -16.57 -57.47
C VAL A 36 -7.44 -15.60 -58.32
N GLU A 37 -7.98 -14.55 -57.74
CA GLU A 37 -8.49 -13.39 -58.46
C GLU A 37 -7.61 -12.15 -58.11
N ALA A 38 -7.08 -11.54 -59.20
CA ALA A 38 -6.18 -10.41 -59.14
C ALA A 38 -6.88 -9.16 -58.60
N VAL A 39 -6.43 -8.62 -57.48
CA VAL A 39 -6.90 -7.36 -56.90
C VAL A 39 -5.97 -6.24 -57.30
N PRO A 40 -6.46 -5.05 -57.69
CA PRO A 40 -5.67 -3.91 -58.13
C PRO A 40 -4.85 -3.32 -56.98
N SER A 41 -3.64 -2.86 -57.38
CA SER A 41 -2.68 -2.16 -56.53
C SER A 41 -3.34 -1.07 -55.66
N ALA A 42 -3.39 -1.29 -54.36
CA ALA A 42 -3.79 -0.27 -53.42
C ALA A 42 -2.62 0.72 -53.20
N GLU A 43 -2.92 1.97 -53.45
CA GLU A 43 -2.13 3.15 -53.17
C GLU A 43 -1.62 3.13 -51.72
N ALA A 44 -0.31 3.31 -51.53
CA ALA A 44 0.29 3.31 -50.24
C ALA A 44 -0.22 4.50 -49.40
N THR A 45 -1.11 4.22 -48.45
CA THR A 45 -1.49 5.20 -47.45
C THR A 45 -0.30 5.41 -46.55
N GLU A 46 0.29 6.62 -46.55
CA GLU A 46 1.34 7.00 -45.65
C GLU A 46 0.86 6.80 -44.17
N ALA A 47 1.62 6.02 -43.41
CA ALA A 47 1.36 5.84 -41.99
C ALA A 47 1.43 7.19 -41.27
N PRO A 48 0.52 7.49 -40.31
CA PRO A 48 0.58 8.73 -39.58
C PRO A 48 1.92 8.84 -38.84
N THR A 49 2.65 9.93 -39.13
CA THR A 49 3.88 10.28 -38.43
C THR A 49 3.52 10.42 -36.95
N ALA A 50 4.10 9.58 -36.10
CA ALA A 50 3.93 9.68 -34.64
C ALA A 50 4.34 11.08 -34.18
N GLU A 51 3.45 11.80 -33.50
CA GLU A 51 3.80 13.06 -32.85
C GLU A 51 4.99 12.82 -31.92
N PRO A 52 5.98 13.74 -31.89
CA PRO A 52 7.14 13.60 -31.01
C PRO A 52 6.65 13.54 -29.56
N THR A 53 6.95 12.45 -28.87
CA THR A 53 6.74 12.33 -27.42
C THR A 53 7.42 13.53 -26.74
N PRO A 54 6.72 14.32 -25.93
CA PRO A 54 7.32 15.49 -25.29
C PRO A 54 8.54 15.06 -24.49
N THR A 55 9.68 15.71 -24.76
CA THR A 55 10.90 15.49 -23.96
C THR A 55 10.59 15.86 -22.51
N PRO A 56 10.81 14.96 -21.54
CA PRO A 56 10.51 15.24 -20.14
C PRO A 56 11.31 16.46 -19.70
N GLU A 57 10.63 17.45 -19.09
CA GLU A 57 11.29 18.60 -18.49
C GLU A 57 12.36 18.15 -17.50
N PRO A 58 13.56 18.77 -17.52
CA PRO A 58 14.61 18.44 -16.58
C PRO A 58 14.12 18.71 -15.14
N VAL A 59 14.26 17.72 -14.28
CA VAL A 59 13.98 17.86 -12.84
C VAL A 59 15.07 18.76 -12.26
N PRO A 60 14.75 19.92 -11.64
CA PRO A 60 15.76 20.72 -10.98
C PRO A 60 16.41 19.88 -9.87
N SER A 61 17.72 19.71 -9.93
CA SER A 61 18.47 19.05 -8.86
C SER A 61 18.74 20.05 -7.74
N VAL A 62 18.53 19.61 -6.49
CA VAL A 62 18.87 20.35 -5.28
C VAL A 62 20.02 19.62 -4.59
N ASP A 63 21.08 20.35 -4.24
CA ASP A 63 22.16 19.76 -3.44
C ASP A 63 21.75 19.71 -1.98
N ILE A 64 21.74 18.50 -1.40
CA ILE A 64 21.44 18.23 0.00
C ILE A 64 22.61 17.59 0.73
N SER A 65 23.84 17.66 0.16
CA SER A 65 25.03 17.07 0.78
C SER A 65 25.32 17.63 2.17
N ASP A 66 25.04 18.93 2.38
CA ASP A 66 25.35 19.68 3.61
C ASP A 66 24.27 19.58 4.69
N ILE A 67 23.16 18.86 4.48
CA ILE A 67 22.20 18.65 5.54
C ILE A 67 22.81 17.82 6.68
N ASN A 68 22.47 18.17 7.94
CA ASN A 68 22.96 17.45 9.12
C ASN A 68 22.40 16.03 9.26
N SER A 69 21.34 15.68 8.53
CA SER A 69 20.77 14.35 8.54
C SER A 69 21.73 13.35 7.90
N ARG A 70 21.80 12.13 8.47
CA ARG A 70 22.56 11.02 7.91
C ARG A 70 21.98 10.55 6.56
N SER A 71 20.66 10.57 6.44
CA SER A 71 19.93 10.19 5.23
C SER A 71 18.86 11.24 4.92
N GLY A 72 18.53 11.40 3.67
CA GLY A 72 17.48 12.32 3.22
C GLY A 72 17.01 11.99 1.81
N ILE A 73 15.73 12.26 1.53
CA ILE A 73 15.14 12.16 0.20
C ILE A 73 14.15 13.32 0.01
N LEU A 74 14.20 13.95 -1.13
CA LEU A 74 13.24 14.98 -1.55
C LEU A 74 12.52 14.51 -2.81
N VAL A 75 11.20 14.38 -2.72
CA VAL A 75 10.36 13.89 -3.81
C VAL A 75 9.39 14.98 -4.23
N ARG A 76 9.29 15.24 -5.54
CA ARG A 76 8.30 16.14 -6.10
C ARG A 76 6.92 15.44 -6.14
N LEU A 77 5.93 16.00 -5.41
CA LEU A 77 4.63 15.34 -5.25
C LEU A 77 3.81 15.27 -6.55
N SER A 78 4.04 16.19 -7.50
CA SER A 78 3.24 16.25 -8.73
C SER A 78 3.47 15.07 -9.68
N ASP A 79 4.65 14.44 -9.64
CA ASP A 79 5.04 13.37 -10.54
C ASP A 79 5.85 12.24 -9.88
N GLY A 80 6.07 12.32 -8.56
CA GLY A 80 6.81 11.32 -7.79
C GLY A 80 8.31 11.26 -8.07
N LYS A 81 8.88 12.24 -8.79
CA LYS A 81 10.31 12.22 -9.09
C LYS A 81 11.16 12.64 -7.91
N VAL A 82 12.25 11.90 -7.69
CA VAL A 82 13.29 12.28 -6.72
C VAL A 82 14.05 13.49 -7.24
N VAL A 83 14.08 14.55 -6.45
CA VAL A 83 14.73 15.83 -6.74
C VAL A 83 16.13 15.87 -6.12
N ALA A 84 16.29 15.28 -4.94
CA ALA A 84 17.55 15.14 -4.24
C ALA A 84 17.53 13.93 -3.31
N GLU A 85 18.68 13.32 -3.09
CA GLU A 85 18.83 12.20 -2.17
C GLU A 85 20.21 12.20 -1.51
N LYS A 86 20.27 11.68 -0.29
CA LYS A 86 21.48 11.42 0.48
C LYS A 86 21.27 10.13 1.24
N ASP A 87 22.02 9.07 0.94
CA ASP A 87 21.90 7.74 1.55
C ASP A 87 20.42 7.31 1.73
N ALA A 88 19.56 7.54 0.71
CA ALA A 88 18.12 7.37 0.80
C ALA A 88 17.71 5.90 1.02
N ASP A 89 18.50 4.95 0.50
CA ASP A 89 18.27 3.51 0.64
C ASP A 89 18.94 2.90 1.90
N ALA A 90 19.62 3.73 2.71
CA ALA A 90 20.27 3.25 3.91
C ALA A 90 19.25 2.78 4.94
N LYS A 91 19.44 1.59 5.51
CA LYS A 91 18.62 1.10 6.61
C LYS A 91 18.89 1.91 7.87
N ILE A 92 17.86 2.58 8.36
CA ILE A 92 17.92 3.43 9.56
C ILE A 92 16.88 3.03 10.59
N TYR A 93 17.03 3.52 11.80
CA TYR A 93 15.99 3.50 12.83
C TYR A 93 15.23 4.83 12.76
N PRO A 94 14.00 4.86 12.20
CA PRO A 94 13.30 6.13 11.93
C PRO A 94 12.66 6.74 13.18
N ALA A 95 12.78 6.08 14.35
CA ALA A 95 12.16 6.50 15.61
C ALA A 95 10.65 6.77 15.40
N SER A 96 10.13 7.88 15.95
CA SER A 96 8.71 8.22 15.86
C SER A 96 8.19 8.53 14.45
N MET A 97 9.05 8.68 13.45
CA MET A 97 8.57 8.74 12.05
C MET A 97 7.79 7.49 11.63
N THR A 98 8.03 6.34 12.28
CA THR A 98 7.23 5.11 12.10
C THR A 98 5.74 5.36 12.32
N LYS A 99 5.37 6.30 13.19
CA LYS A 99 3.99 6.61 13.54
C LYS A 99 3.20 7.25 12.39
N ILE A 100 3.87 7.83 11.42
CA ILE A 100 3.25 8.29 10.16
C ILE A 100 2.59 7.08 9.48
N MET A 101 3.31 5.96 9.36
CA MET A 101 2.74 4.74 8.78
C MET A 101 1.64 4.14 9.66
N THR A 102 1.78 4.18 11.00
CA THR A 102 0.72 3.76 11.92
C THR A 102 -0.58 4.54 11.67
N ALA A 103 -0.47 5.87 11.51
CA ALA A 103 -1.62 6.72 11.24
C ALA A 103 -2.25 6.45 9.85
N VAL A 104 -1.42 6.22 8.82
CA VAL A 104 -1.91 5.88 7.48
C VAL A 104 -2.67 4.56 7.51
N VAL A 105 -2.10 3.51 8.11
CA VAL A 105 -2.77 2.20 8.24
C VAL A 105 -4.07 2.34 9.05
N GLY A 106 -4.07 3.13 10.12
CA GLY A 106 -5.27 3.42 10.90
C GLY A 106 -6.35 4.07 10.04
N LEU A 107 -6.01 5.14 9.31
CA LEU A 107 -6.97 5.85 8.45
C LEU A 107 -7.55 4.98 7.34
N GLU A 108 -6.77 4.04 6.80
CA GLU A 108 -7.21 3.14 5.73
C GLU A 108 -8.10 1.99 6.22
N ASN A 109 -8.01 1.61 7.51
CA ASN A 109 -8.68 0.43 8.03
C ASN A 109 -9.78 0.72 9.07
N LEU A 110 -9.82 1.91 9.66
CA LEU A 110 -10.92 2.33 10.53
C LEU A 110 -12.21 2.46 9.71
N SER A 111 -13.27 1.81 10.14
CA SER A 111 -14.59 1.88 9.51
C SER A 111 -15.30 3.21 9.79
N ASP A 112 -15.11 3.77 10.98
CA ASP A 112 -15.60 5.09 11.42
C ASP A 112 -14.59 5.75 12.36
N GLN A 113 -14.16 6.95 12.05
CA GLN A 113 -13.26 7.73 12.90
C GLN A 113 -13.89 8.14 14.25
N ASN A 114 -15.22 8.01 14.41
CA ASN A 114 -15.91 8.24 15.66
C ASN A 114 -16.12 6.98 16.51
N GLU A 115 -15.72 5.81 16.01
CA GLU A 115 -15.76 4.59 16.83
C GLU A 115 -14.85 4.72 18.06
N THR A 116 -15.16 3.92 19.08
CA THR A 116 -14.48 4.01 20.38
C THR A 116 -13.40 2.93 20.47
N ILE A 117 -12.21 3.33 20.86
CA ILE A 117 -11.05 2.47 21.14
C ILE A 117 -10.75 2.53 22.63
N THR A 118 -10.67 1.38 23.27
CA THR A 118 -10.33 1.28 24.70
C THR A 118 -8.82 1.12 24.87
N ILE A 119 -8.21 1.92 25.75
CA ILE A 119 -6.79 1.77 26.12
C ILE A 119 -6.67 0.60 27.08
N ASP A 120 -6.09 -0.50 26.61
CA ASP A 120 -5.87 -1.70 27.43
C ASP A 120 -4.96 -1.43 28.62
N ARG A 121 -5.37 -1.95 29.80
CA ARG A 121 -4.65 -1.71 31.07
C ARG A 121 -3.23 -2.28 31.05
N ASP A 122 -3.08 -3.53 30.63
CA ASP A 122 -1.77 -4.19 30.67
C ASP A 122 -0.79 -3.52 29.69
N THR A 123 -1.31 -3.09 28.54
CA THR A 123 -0.57 -2.29 27.57
C THR A 123 -0.13 -0.96 28.14
N TYR A 124 -1.04 -0.21 28.77
CA TYR A 124 -0.73 1.07 29.39
C TYR A 124 0.34 0.93 30.49
N ASP A 125 0.15 0.00 31.44
CA ASP A 125 1.04 -0.21 32.57
C ASP A 125 2.46 -0.59 32.10
N ARG A 126 2.57 -1.42 31.06
CA ARG A 126 3.85 -1.77 30.45
C ARG A 126 4.53 -0.56 29.83
N LEU A 127 3.83 0.19 28.98
CA LEU A 127 4.38 1.37 28.28
C LEU A 127 4.78 2.47 29.26
N TYR A 128 3.98 2.68 30.32
CA TYR A 128 4.31 3.62 31.39
C TYR A 128 5.60 3.22 32.12
N THR A 129 5.74 1.94 32.45
CA THR A 129 6.94 1.39 33.14
C THR A 129 8.18 1.49 32.26
N GLU A 130 8.04 1.29 30.94
CA GLU A 130 9.11 1.41 29.96
C GLU A 130 9.51 2.87 29.67
N GLY A 131 8.78 3.84 30.21
CA GLY A 131 9.03 5.27 29.99
C GLY A 131 8.72 5.72 28.57
N ALA A 132 7.78 5.07 27.89
CA ALA A 132 7.35 5.44 26.55
C ALA A 132 6.68 6.82 26.54
N SER A 133 6.74 7.53 25.40
CA SER A 133 5.95 8.75 25.21
C SER A 133 4.47 8.40 25.20
N LEU A 134 3.66 9.06 26.04
CA LEU A 134 2.22 8.86 26.14
C LEU A 134 1.47 10.13 25.74
N ALA A 135 0.29 9.95 25.17
CA ALA A 135 -0.60 11.06 24.78
C ALA A 135 -1.38 11.63 25.98
N GLY A 136 -1.46 10.86 27.05
CA GLY A 136 -2.15 11.24 28.28
C GLY A 136 -3.49 10.54 28.50
N PHE A 137 -3.85 9.57 27.64
CA PHE A 137 -4.98 8.68 27.90
C PHE A 137 -4.56 7.62 28.90
N GLY A 138 -5.47 7.31 29.86
CA GLY A 138 -5.24 6.34 30.92
C GLY A 138 -5.69 4.93 30.59
N ALA A 139 -5.29 4.00 31.47
CA ALA A 139 -5.74 2.61 31.38
C ALA A 139 -7.25 2.50 31.53
N GLY A 140 -7.94 1.92 30.56
CA GLY A 140 -9.38 1.76 30.52
C GLY A 140 -10.14 2.97 29.94
N ASP A 141 -9.47 4.02 29.51
CA ASP A 141 -10.13 5.13 28.81
C ASP A 141 -10.73 4.66 27.50
N GLU A 142 -11.95 5.12 27.25
CA GLU A 142 -12.65 4.95 25.98
C GLU A 142 -12.50 6.23 25.15
N VAL A 143 -11.74 6.14 24.07
CA VAL A 143 -11.30 7.29 23.27
C VAL A 143 -11.78 7.13 21.85
N LYS A 144 -12.24 8.21 21.21
CA LYS A 144 -12.59 8.17 19.80
C LYS A 144 -11.38 7.86 18.93
N ALA A 145 -11.58 7.09 17.87
CA ALA A 145 -10.50 6.72 16.94
C ALA A 145 -9.79 7.95 16.35
N ILE A 146 -10.50 9.04 16.06
CA ILE A 146 -9.89 10.29 15.59
C ILE A 146 -8.96 10.89 16.66
N ASP A 147 -9.34 10.87 17.94
CA ASP A 147 -8.52 11.41 19.03
C ASP A 147 -7.29 10.51 19.29
N ILE A 148 -7.44 9.19 19.09
CA ILE A 148 -6.31 8.24 19.07
C ILE A 148 -5.32 8.61 17.95
N LEU A 149 -5.80 8.90 16.73
CA LEU A 149 -4.93 9.31 15.62
C LEU A 149 -4.19 10.63 15.94
N TYR A 150 -4.84 11.60 16.56
CA TYR A 150 -4.17 12.80 17.06
C TYR A 150 -3.16 12.46 18.15
N GLY A 151 -3.47 11.53 19.06
CA GLY A 151 -2.57 11.04 20.09
C GLY A 151 -1.32 10.35 19.52
N VAL A 152 -1.47 9.62 18.42
CA VAL A 152 -0.35 9.03 17.66
C VAL A 152 0.59 10.11 17.12
N MET A 153 0.03 11.15 16.48
CA MET A 153 0.80 12.10 15.68
C MET A 153 1.36 13.28 16.47
N LEU A 154 0.60 13.88 17.39
CA LEU A 154 1.00 15.12 18.07
C LEU A 154 1.96 14.83 19.22
N PRO A 155 1.56 14.12 20.32
CA PRO A 155 2.44 13.80 21.44
C PRO A 155 3.26 12.53 21.21
N SER A 156 3.06 11.85 20.08
CA SER A 156 3.74 10.58 19.78
C SER A 156 3.38 9.45 20.77
N GLY A 157 2.10 9.36 21.17
CA GLY A 157 1.58 8.43 22.17
C GLY A 157 1.73 6.96 21.78
N ALA A 158 2.45 6.20 22.58
CA ALA A 158 2.66 4.78 22.35
C ALA A 158 1.39 3.98 22.68
N GLU A 159 0.63 4.35 23.71
CA GLU A 159 -0.66 3.76 24.07
C GLU A 159 -1.68 3.92 22.92
N CYS A 160 -1.67 5.05 22.24
CA CYS A 160 -2.50 5.29 21.08
C CYS A 160 -2.13 4.37 19.91
N CYS A 161 -0.82 4.19 19.66
CA CYS A 161 -0.34 3.29 18.60
C CYS A 161 -0.75 1.84 18.85
N VAL A 162 -0.55 1.35 20.08
CA VAL A 162 -0.88 -0.04 20.42
C VAL A 162 -2.38 -0.23 20.52
N GLY A 163 -3.12 0.72 21.12
CA GLY A 163 -4.58 0.69 21.17
C GLY A 163 -5.21 0.63 19.79
N LEU A 164 -4.73 1.46 18.85
CA LEU A 164 -5.17 1.43 17.45
C LEU A 164 -4.86 0.08 16.79
N ALA A 165 -3.64 -0.46 16.97
CA ALA A 165 -3.23 -1.73 16.37
C ALA A 165 -3.96 -2.94 16.97
N GLN A 166 -4.44 -2.88 18.21
CA GLN A 166 -5.24 -3.94 18.84
C GLN A 166 -6.70 -3.89 18.41
N HIS A 167 -7.18 -2.71 18.01
CA HIS A 167 -8.55 -2.48 17.58
C HIS A 167 -8.78 -2.94 16.12
N LEU A 168 -7.80 -2.76 15.25
CA LEU A 168 -7.82 -3.16 13.83
C LEU A 168 -7.61 -4.65 13.63
#